data_f437c6f5789065d7daedb551f078763b
#
_entry.id   f437c6f5789065d7daedb551f078763b
#
_cell.length_a   1.000
_cell.length_b   1.000
_cell.length_c   1.000
_cell.angle_alpha   90.00
_cell.angle_beta   90.00
_cell.angle_gamma   90.00
#
_symmetry.space_group_name_H-M   'P 1'
#
loop_
_entity.id
_entity.type
_entity.pdbx_description
1 polymer ?
#
loop_
_entity_poly.entity_id
_entity_poly.type
_entity_poly.pdbx_seq_one_letter_code
_entity_poly.pdbx_strand_id
1 'polypeptide(L)'
;MRTYKEQFESETVAQIEEIIGKLESISYPTGPSRYYGLDLVMCLKSGALAGSMVVASALMELFVRGLIVRYTENAQNGWSNKVEAEIELESMRRLNFKAMLKHLTKVKLFDEQDADNAIKLYETVRIPMHHGLPSRLLGRDKEGPFDSFRTLLGLESTVSMNDFERHIEYEGLSTINEIVSIIKNNQYVLNDTYA
;
A
#
# COMPACT_ATOMS: atom_id res chain seq x y z
N MET A 1 5.81 26.21 5.70
CA MET A 1 6.00 24.92 5.02
C MET A 1 5.37 25.06 3.64
N ARG A 2 6.12 24.81 2.56
CA ARG A 2 5.57 24.92 1.19
C ARG A 2 4.62 23.76 0.96
N THR A 3 3.50 24.01 0.29
CA THR A 3 2.58 22.96 -0.13
C THR A 3 3.12 22.22 -1.35
N TYR A 4 2.61 21.02 -1.65
CA TYR A 4 2.99 20.28 -2.86
C TYR A 4 2.78 21.10 -4.15
N LYS A 5 1.76 21.98 -4.19
CA LYS A 5 1.51 22.88 -5.33
C LYS A 5 2.61 23.92 -5.57
N GLU A 6 3.39 24.22 -4.55
CA GLU A 6 4.52 25.17 -4.63
C GLU A 6 5.86 24.44 -4.84
N GLN A 7 5.86 23.10 -4.73
CA GLN A 7 7.08 22.28 -4.80
C GLN A 7 7.23 21.60 -6.15
N PHE A 8 6.11 21.22 -6.80
CA PHE A 8 6.10 20.37 -7.98
C PHE A 8 5.52 21.10 -9.20
N GLU A 9 5.89 20.60 -10.38
CA GLU A 9 5.34 21.02 -11.65
C GLU A 9 3.85 20.64 -11.77
N SER A 10 3.12 21.30 -12.65
CA SER A 10 1.68 21.14 -12.81
C SER A 10 1.24 19.69 -13.12
N GLU A 11 2.04 18.94 -13.86
CA GLU A 11 1.77 17.53 -14.20
C GLU A 11 1.84 16.64 -12.94
N THR A 12 2.90 16.79 -12.15
CA THR A 12 3.07 16.09 -10.87
C THR A 12 1.95 16.46 -9.89
N VAL A 13 1.57 17.74 -9.83
CA VAL A 13 0.44 18.21 -9.01
C VAL A 13 -0.86 17.53 -9.44
N ALA A 14 -1.13 17.43 -10.73
CA ALA A 14 -2.33 16.78 -11.25
C ALA A 14 -2.38 15.28 -10.89
N GLN A 15 -1.24 14.58 -10.97
CA GLN A 15 -1.14 13.17 -10.54
C GLN A 15 -1.41 13.01 -9.03
N ILE A 16 -0.85 13.89 -8.20
CA ILE A 16 -1.11 13.89 -6.75
C ILE A 16 -2.60 14.12 -6.46
N GLU A 17 -3.23 15.08 -7.13
CA GLU A 17 -4.66 15.36 -6.96
C GLU A 17 -5.55 14.19 -7.39
N GLU A 18 -5.19 13.49 -8.47
CA GLU A 18 -5.87 12.26 -8.90
C GLU A 18 -5.80 11.17 -7.82
N ILE A 19 -4.59 10.92 -7.26
CA ILE A 19 -4.39 9.93 -6.21
C ILE A 19 -5.19 10.29 -4.96
N ILE A 20 -5.17 11.55 -4.54
CA ILE A 20 -5.95 12.05 -3.40
C ILE A 20 -7.45 11.83 -3.65
N GLY A 21 -7.96 12.16 -4.82
CA GLY A 21 -9.36 11.94 -5.18
C GLY A 21 -9.77 10.47 -5.12
N LYS A 22 -8.88 9.55 -5.54
CA LYS A 22 -9.09 8.11 -5.38
C LYS A 22 -9.15 7.71 -3.90
N LEU A 23 -8.19 8.16 -3.08
CA LEU A 23 -8.12 7.84 -1.64
C LEU A 23 -9.36 8.31 -0.88
N GLU A 24 -9.85 9.50 -1.16
CA GLU A 24 -11.04 10.09 -0.53
C GLU A 24 -12.34 9.33 -0.90
N SER A 25 -12.33 8.60 -2.01
CA SER A 25 -13.47 7.81 -2.50
C SER A 25 -13.44 6.34 -2.08
N ILE A 26 -12.41 5.88 -1.35
CA ILE A 26 -12.29 4.48 -0.92
C ILE A 26 -13.17 4.19 0.28
N SER A 27 -13.91 3.08 0.22
CA SER A 27 -14.56 2.47 1.38
C SER A 27 -13.59 1.53 2.09
N TYR A 28 -13.08 1.95 3.25
CA TYR A 28 -12.09 1.19 4.00
C TYR A 28 -12.74 0.12 4.88
N PRO A 29 -12.21 -1.11 4.93
CA PRO A 29 -12.80 -2.19 5.70
C PRO A 29 -12.67 -2.00 7.23
N THR A 30 -11.64 -1.28 7.70
CA THR A 30 -11.36 -1.06 9.14
C THR A 30 -10.94 0.38 9.44
N GLY A 31 -11.03 0.76 10.72
CA GLY A 31 -10.51 2.03 11.23
C GLY A 31 -9.02 2.24 10.94
N PRO A 32 -8.12 1.28 11.27
CA PRO A 32 -6.70 1.39 10.96
C PRO A 32 -6.41 1.65 9.49
N SER A 33 -7.02 0.93 8.56
CA SER A 33 -6.82 1.17 7.12
C SER A 33 -7.30 2.57 6.69
N ARG A 34 -8.39 3.09 7.27
CA ARG A 34 -8.85 4.45 7.04
C ARG A 34 -7.86 5.50 7.53
N TYR A 35 -7.29 5.31 8.72
CA TYR A 35 -6.29 6.25 9.25
C TYR A 35 -5.06 6.31 8.36
N TYR A 36 -4.54 5.18 7.91
CA TYR A 36 -3.42 5.17 6.97
C TYR A 36 -3.76 5.81 5.62
N GLY A 37 -5.01 5.70 5.15
CA GLY A 37 -5.49 6.43 3.98
C GLY A 37 -5.41 7.96 4.18
N LEU A 38 -5.82 8.45 5.35
CA LEU A 38 -5.72 9.87 5.71
C LEU A 38 -4.26 10.32 5.85
N ASP A 39 -3.39 9.51 6.47
CA ASP A 39 -1.96 9.79 6.58
C ASP A 39 -1.30 9.87 5.20
N LEU A 40 -1.68 9.00 4.27
CA LEU A 40 -1.19 9.06 2.89
C LEU A 40 -1.60 10.36 2.19
N VAL A 41 -2.85 10.81 2.36
CA VAL A 41 -3.30 12.12 1.85
C VAL A 41 -2.47 13.25 2.46
N MET A 42 -2.18 13.21 3.75
CA MET A 42 -1.35 14.23 4.41
C MET A 42 0.09 14.23 3.90
N CYS A 43 0.70 13.05 3.71
CA CYS A 43 2.04 12.92 3.12
C CYS A 43 2.08 13.49 1.70
N LEU A 44 1.11 13.17 0.85
CA LEU A 44 1.00 13.69 -0.51
C LEU A 44 0.83 15.21 -0.51
N LYS A 45 -0.06 15.76 0.32
CA LYS A 45 -0.28 17.21 0.45
C LYS A 45 0.93 17.97 0.99
N SER A 46 1.80 17.30 1.74
CA SER A 46 3.07 17.89 2.21
C SER A 46 4.21 17.77 1.20
N GLY A 47 4.03 17.04 0.11
CA GLY A 47 5.08 16.74 -0.87
C GLY A 47 6.10 15.68 -0.40
N ALA A 48 5.80 14.95 0.66
CA ALA A 48 6.69 13.92 1.22
C ALA A 48 6.56 12.59 0.47
N LEU A 49 7.03 12.51 -0.79
CA LEU A 49 6.80 11.36 -1.67
C LEU A 49 7.41 10.05 -1.15
N ALA A 50 8.60 10.09 -0.58
CA ALA A 50 9.19 8.90 0.06
C ALA A 50 8.34 8.39 1.23
N GLY A 51 7.86 9.32 2.09
CA GLY A 51 6.91 9.02 3.14
C GLY A 51 5.59 8.46 2.59
N SER A 52 5.10 9.02 1.49
CA SER A 52 3.88 8.55 0.81
C SER A 52 4.02 7.11 0.33
N MET A 53 5.17 6.70 -0.24
CA MET A 53 5.41 5.31 -0.64
C MET A 53 5.39 4.34 0.56
N VAL A 54 6.04 4.72 1.66
CA VAL A 54 6.03 3.91 2.90
C VAL A 54 4.60 3.72 3.40
N VAL A 55 3.84 4.81 3.49
CA VAL A 55 2.45 4.78 3.97
C VAL A 55 1.54 4.02 3.00
N ALA A 56 1.67 4.23 1.69
CA ALA A 56 0.88 3.52 0.68
C ALA A 56 1.09 2.00 0.75
N SER A 57 2.35 1.56 0.86
CA SER A 57 2.67 0.14 0.96
C SER A 57 2.15 -0.49 2.26
N ALA A 58 2.16 0.24 3.37
CA ALA A 58 1.58 -0.19 4.63
C ALA A 58 0.05 -0.21 4.56
N LEU A 59 -0.56 0.80 3.93
CA LEU A 59 -2.00 0.86 3.70
C LEU A 59 -2.51 -0.36 2.92
N MET A 60 -1.81 -0.79 1.86
CA MET A 60 -2.17 -1.98 1.10
C MET A 60 -2.22 -3.23 1.99
N GLU A 61 -1.21 -3.43 2.85
CA GLU A 61 -1.19 -4.56 3.77
C GLU A 61 -2.35 -4.48 4.78
N LEU A 62 -2.58 -3.32 5.39
CA LEU A 62 -3.66 -3.11 6.34
C LEU A 62 -5.05 -3.25 5.70
N PHE A 63 -5.19 -2.83 4.45
CA PHE A 63 -6.43 -3.00 3.70
C PHE A 63 -6.76 -4.48 3.49
N VAL A 64 -5.78 -5.27 3.03
CA VAL A 64 -5.95 -6.73 2.83
C VAL A 64 -6.26 -7.43 4.16
N ARG A 65 -5.57 -7.08 5.25
CA ARG A 65 -5.88 -7.59 6.59
C ARG A 65 -7.30 -7.21 7.02
N GLY A 66 -7.69 -5.98 6.78
CA GLY A 66 -9.04 -5.49 7.08
C GLY A 66 -10.14 -6.26 6.33
N LEU A 67 -9.92 -6.63 5.06
CA LEU A 67 -10.85 -7.48 4.32
C LEU A 67 -10.97 -8.88 4.94
N ILE A 68 -9.86 -9.48 5.37
CA ILE A 68 -9.88 -10.79 6.07
C ILE A 68 -10.71 -10.68 7.36
N VAL A 69 -10.49 -9.63 8.16
CA VAL A 69 -11.29 -9.41 9.41
C VAL A 69 -12.76 -9.34 9.06
N ARG A 70 -13.14 -8.50 8.08
CA ARG A 70 -14.55 -8.36 7.69
C ARG A 70 -15.16 -9.63 7.14
N TYR A 71 -14.38 -10.36 6.34
CA TYR A 71 -14.84 -11.65 5.84
C TYR A 71 -15.09 -12.63 7.00
N THR A 72 -14.18 -12.69 7.98
CA THR A 72 -14.31 -13.57 9.13
C THR A 72 -15.47 -13.16 10.03
N GLU A 73 -15.66 -11.86 10.28
CA GLU A 73 -16.81 -11.34 11.04
C GLU A 73 -18.14 -11.76 10.37
N ASN A 74 -18.24 -11.62 9.05
CA ASN A 74 -19.46 -11.97 8.32
C ASN A 74 -19.71 -13.48 8.25
N ALA A 75 -18.64 -14.28 8.19
CA ALA A 75 -18.76 -15.75 8.15
C ALA A 75 -19.11 -16.39 9.50
N GLN A 76 -18.78 -15.74 10.58
CA GLN A 76 -18.92 -16.26 11.94
C GLN A 76 -19.97 -15.48 12.75
N ASN A 77 -21.14 -15.27 12.30
CA ASN A 77 -22.29 -14.63 12.97
C ASN A 77 -22.20 -14.46 14.53
N GLY A 78 -21.08 -14.02 15.07
CA GLY A 78 -20.84 -13.97 16.51
C GLY A 78 -19.60 -13.19 16.96
N TRP A 79 -18.77 -12.71 16.07
CA TRP A 79 -17.63 -11.86 16.45
C TRP A 79 -18.13 -10.43 16.73
N SER A 80 -18.52 -10.21 17.96
CA SER A 80 -19.00 -8.90 18.42
C SER A 80 -17.87 -7.90 18.69
N ASN A 81 -16.61 -8.33 18.68
CA ASN A 81 -15.48 -7.49 19.06
C ASN A 81 -14.41 -7.44 17.95
N LYS A 82 -14.41 -6.30 17.19
CA LYS A 82 -13.44 -6.05 16.10
C LYS A 82 -11.98 -6.09 16.59
N VAL A 83 -11.74 -5.72 17.85
CA VAL A 83 -10.41 -5.69 18.46
C VAL A 83 -9.91 -7.12 18.68
N GLU A 84 -10.79 -8.04 19.10
CA GLU A 84 -10.43 -9.46 19.25
C GLU A 84 -10.09 -10.10 17.92
N ALA A 85 -10.84 -9.78 16.86
CA ALA A 85 -10.56 -10.25 15.50
C ALA A 85 -9.20 -9.74 14.99
N GLU A 86 -8.85 -8.49 15.23
CA GLU A 86 -7.55 -7.93 14.87
C GLU A 86 -6.42 -8.58 15.68
N ILE A 87 -6.59 -8.77 16.99
CA ILE A 87 -5.60 -9.43 17.85
C ILE A 87 -5.41 -10.89 17.45
N GLU A 88 -6.48 -11.61 17.12
CA GLU A 88 -6.39 -13.00 16.69
C GLU A 88 -5.70 -13.14 15.34
N LEU A 89 -5.95 -12.23 14.39
CA LEU A 89 -5.21 -12.17 13.12
C LEU A 89 -3.74 -11.81 13.30
N GLU A 90 -3.40 -10.92 14.23
CA GLU A 90 -2.01 -10.64 14.59
C GLU A 90 -1.34 -11.85 15.28
N SER A 91 -2.08 -12.58 16.12
CA SER A 91 -1.59 -13.80 16.77
C SER A 91 -1.46 -14.96 15.80
N MET A 92 -2.26 -15.01 14.77
CA MET A 92 -2.11 -15.93 13.62
C MET A 92 -0.90 -15.54 12.75
N ARG A 93 0.29 -15.50 13.31
CA ARG A 93 1.58 -15.21 12.64
C ARG A 93 1.86 -16.03 11.36
N ARG A 94 0.97 -16.94 10.99
CA ARG A 94 1.06 -17.81 9.82
C ARG A 94 0.34 -17.26 8.59
N LEU A 95 -0.55 -16.29 8.71
CA LEU A 95 -1.17 -15.63 7.56
C LEU A 95 -0.26 -14.50 7.05
N ASN A 96 0.68 -14.87 6.19
CA ASN A 96 1.47 -13.89 5.47
C ASN A 96 0.60 -13.20 4.39
N PHE A 97 1.06 -12.08 3.89
CA PHE A 97 0.34 -11.26 2.91
C PHE A 97 -0.14 -12.05 1.69
N LYS A 98 0.71 -12.90 1.14
CA LYS A 98 0.40 -13.77 -0.01
C LYS A 98 -0.70 -14.79 0.30
N ALA A 99 -0.68 -15.38 1.49
CA ALA A 99 -1.72 -16.33 1.90
C ALA A 99 -3.08 -15.63 2.10
N MET A 100 -3.10 -14.41 2.64
CA MET A 100 -4.31 -13.60 2.78
C MET A 100 -4.94 -13.29 1.40
N LEU A 101 -4.15 -12.82 0.45
CA LEU A 101 -4.62 -12.53 -0.92
C LEU A 101 -5.16 -13.80 -1.58
N LYS A 102 -4.44 -14.92 -1.52
CA LYS A 102 -4.91 -16.20 -2.07
C LYS A 102 -6.25 -16.63 -1.46
N HIS A 103 -6.47 -16.37 -0.17
CA HIS A 103 -7.75 -16.67 0.46
C HIS A 103 -8.86 -15.76 -0.06
N LEU A 104 -8.60 -14.45 -0.14
CA LEU A 104 -9.58 -13.46 -0.64
C LEU A 104 -9.95 -13.69 -2.11
N THR A 105 -9.00 -14.06 -2.97
CA THR A 105 -9.29 -14.41 -4.38
C THR A 105 -10.14 -15.68 -4.48
N LYS A 106 -9.84 -16.70 -3.68
CA LYS A 106 -10.62 -17.94 -3.64
C LYS A 106 -12.10 -17.68 -3.28
N VAL A 107 -12.37 -16.74 -2.38
CA VAL A 107 -13.74 -16.38 -1.97
C VAL A 107 -14.31 -15.21 -2.80
N LYS A 108 -13.63 -14.78 -3.86
CA LYS A 108 -14.03 -13.72 -4.82
C LYS A 108 -14.24 -12.35 -4.17
N LEU A 109 -13.51 -12.06 -3.12
CA LEU A 109 -13.47 -10.74 -2.46
C LEU A 109 -12.29 -9.88 -2.92
N PHE A 110 -11.43 -10.42 -3.78
CA PHE A 110 -10.30 -9.71 -4.35
C PHE A 110 -10.08 -10.23 -5.79
N ASP A 111 -9.80 -9.33 -6.70
CA ASP A 111 -9.50 -9.68 -8.09
C ASP A 111 -8.16 -10.42 -8.19
N GLU A 112 -8.07 -11.41 -9.07
CA GLU A 112 -6.88 -12.28 -9.18
C GLU A 112 -5.69 -11.51 -9.75
N GLN A 113 -5.91 -10.68 -10.78
CA GLN A 113 -4.85 -9.87 -11.38
C GLN A 113 -4.33 -8.80 -10.39
N ASP A 114 -5.24 -8.15 -9.67
CA ASP A 114 -4.89 -7.18 -8.64
C ASP A 114 -4.14 -7.85 -7.47
N ALA A 115 -4.47 -9.11 -7.14
CA ALA A 115 -3.75 -9.87 -6.12
C ALA A 115 -2.31 -10.18 -6.54
N ASP A 116 -2.08 -10.56 -7.78
CA ASP A 116 -0.73 -10.81 -8.31
C ASP A 116 0.10 -9.51 -8.33
N ASN A 117 -0.49 -8.41 -8.76
CA ASN A 117 0.13 -7.08 -8.73
C ASN A 117 0.44 -6.65 -7.29
N ALA A 118 -0.49 -6.84 -6.35
CA ALA A 118 -0.29 -6.53 -4.94
C ALA A 118 0.85 -7.36 -4.31
N ILE A 119 0.97 -8.64 -4.66
CA ILE A 119 2.09 -9.49 -4.22
C ILE A 119 3.41 -8.95 -4.75
N LYS A 120 3.48 -8.62 -6.04
CA LYS A 120 4.66 -8.03 -6.66
C LYS A 120 5.07 -6.74 -5.94
N LEU A 121 4.13 -5.81 -5.73
CA LEU A 121 4.38 -4.55 -5.02
C LEU A 121 4.79 -4.77 -3.56
N TYR A 122 4.23 -5.76 -2.89
CA TYR A 122 4.62 -6.12 -1.53
C TYR A 122 6.09 -6.57 -1.49
N GLU A 123 6.51 -7.44 -2.40
CA GLU A 123 7.87 -7.97 -2.47
C GLU A 123 8.88 -6.92 -2.95
N THR A 124 8.52 -6.08 -3.93
CA THR A 124 9.44 -5.11 -4.56
C THR A 124 9.45 -3.73 -3.89
N VAL A 125 8.38 -3.35 -3.19
CA VAL A 125 8.26 -2.02 -2.56
C VAL A 125 8.15 -2.14 -1.04
N ARG A 126 7.15 -2.89 -0.52
CA ARG A 126 6.85 -2.95 0.91
C ARG A 126 8.02 -3.51 1.71
N ILE A 127 8.55 -4.67 1.31
CA ILE A 127 9.67 -5.31 2.01
C ILE A 127 10.92 -4.41 1.99
N PRO A 128 11.38 -3.90 0.82
CA PRO A 128 12.52 -3.01 0.78
C PRO A 128 12.37 -1.73 1.60
N MET A 129 11.23 -1.05 1.49
CA MET A 129 11.01 0.24 2.17
C MET A 129 11.01 0.11 3.70
N HIS A 130 10.54 -1.00 4.25
CA HIS A 130 10.45 -1.19 5.70
C HIS A 130 11.68 -1.89 6.33
N HIS A 131 12.54 -2.52 5.54
CA HIS A 131 13.69 -3.28 6.06
C HIS A 131 15.06 -2.62 5.81
N GLY A 132 15.13 -1.32 5.78
CA GLY A 132 16.39 -0.58 5.80
C GLY A 132 16.87 -0.12 4.43
N LEU A 133 16.02 0.58 3.72
CA LEU A 133 16.29 1.18 2.43
C LEU A 133 17.67 1.88 2.30
N PRO A 134 18.12 2.73 3.26
CA PRO A 134 19.38 3.43 3.10
C PRO A 134 20.61 2.52 3.01
N SER A 135 20.70 1.47 3.83
CA SER A 135 21.85 0.57 3.82
C SER A 135 21.93 -0.32 2.58
N ARG A 136 20.82 -0.47 1.88
CA ARG A 136 20.64 -1.38 0.76
C ARG A 136 20.73 -0.66 -0.59
N LEU A 137 20.31 0.58 -0.67
CA LEU A 137 20.57 1.46 -1.82
C LEU A 137 22.08 1.73 -2.00
N LEU A 138 22.86 1.69 -0.91
CA LEU A 138 24.30 1.86 -0.94
C LEU A 138 25.07 0.60 -1.40
N GLY A 139 24.38 -0.43 -1.89
CA GLY A 139 25.01 -1.58 -2.57
C GLY A 139 25.69 -2.59 -1.66
N ARG A 140 25.35 -2.62 -0.37
CA ARG A 140 25.95 -3.57 0.59
C ARG A 140 25.37 -4.99 0.49
N ASP A 141 24.16 -5.14 -0.08
CA ASP A 141 23.54 -6.45 -0.29
C ASP A 141 23.34 -6.69 -1.78
N LYS A 142 24.23 -7.47 -2.38
CA LYS A 142 24.24 -7.74 -3.83
C LYS A 142 23.21 -8.79 -4.28
N GLU A 143 22.52 -9.46 -3.37
CA GLU A 143 21.61 -10.56 -3.70
C GLU A 143 20.32 -10.45 -2.86
N GLY A 144 19.17 -10.20 -3.51
CA GLY A 144 17.89 -10.24 -2.84
C GLY A 144 16.78 -9.37 -3.48
N PRO A 145 15.60 -9.27 -2.85
CA PRO A 145 14.43 -8.55 -3.36
C PRO A 145 14.66 -7.04 -3.64
N PHE A 146 15.83 -6.53 -3.27
CA PHE A 146 16.26 -5.14 -3.52
C PHE A 146 16.71 -4.87 -4.94
N ASP A 147 17.22 -5.87 -5.65
CA ASP A 147 17.50 -5.74 -7.07
C ASP A 147 16.20 -5.48 -7.83
N SER A 148 15.10 -6.09 -7.40
CA SER A 148 13.77 -5.85 -7.97
C SER A 148 13.29 -4.42 -7.71
N PHE A 149 13.52 -3.86 -6.52
CA PHE A 149 13.14 -2.49 -6.19
C PHE A 149 14.01 -1.47 -6.95
N ARG A 150 15.30 -1.72 -7.07
CA ARG A 150 16.21 -0.91 -7.88
C ARG A 150 15.80 -0.93 -9.35
N THR A 151 15.50 -2.11 -9.87
CA THR A 151 15.00 -2.27 -11.25
C THR A 151 13.67 -1.56 -11.45
N LEU A 152 12.74 -1.66 -10.49
CA LEU A 152 11.46 -0.97 -10.53
C LEU A 152 11.64 0.56 -10.59
N LEU A 153 12.60 1.11 -9.84
CA LEU A 153 12.92 2.53 -9.84
C LEU A 153 13.91 2.95 -10.93
N GLY A 154 14.36 2.04 -11.81
CA GLY A 154 15.35 2.33 -12.84
C GLY A 154 16.74 2.72 -12.30
N LEU A 155 17.08 2.34 -11.06
CA LEU A 155 18.31 2.73 -10.39
C LEU A 155 19.48 1.86 -10.81
N GLU A 156 20.55 2.46 -11.32
CA GLU A 156 21.82 1.80 -11.55
C GLU A 156 22.63 1.58 -10.24
N SER A 157 23.73 0.84 -10.32
CA SER A 157 24.42 0.26 -9.16
C SER A 157 25.01 1.24 -8.13
N THR A 158 25.11 2.52 -8.42
CA THR A 158 25.61 3.56 -7.49
C THR A 158 24.76 4.82 -7.61
N VAL A 159 23.75 4.95 -6.76
CA VAL A 159 22.83 6.08 -6.79
C VAL A 159 23.07 6.94 -5.57
N SER A 160 23.20 8.24 -5.78
CA SER A 160 23.18 9.21 -4.69
C SER A 160 21.78 9.32 -4.07
N MET A 161 21.67 9.79 -2.82
CA MET A 161 20.38 10.06 -2.21
C MET A 161 19.53 11.03 -3.05
N ASN A 162 20.15 11.99 -3.71
CA ASN A 162 19.44 12.93 -4.59
C ASN A 162 18.85 12.24 -5.82
N ASP A 163 19.54 11.25 -6.39
CA ASP A 163 19.00 10.48 -7.52
C ASP A 163 17.86 9.58 -7.06
N PHE A 164 17.96 9.03 -5.85
CA PHE A 164 16.89 8.26 -5.23
C PHE A 164 15.63 9.12 -4.99
N GLU A 165 15.80 10.34 -4.45
CA GLU A 165 14.69 11.27 -4.25
C GLU A 165 14.02 11.63 -5.58
N ARG A 166 14.80 11.88 -6.64
CA ARG A 166 14.26 12.12 -7.98
C ARG A 166 13.50 10.92 -8.53
N HIS A 167 14.03 9.72 -8.40
CA HIS A 167 13.33 8.52 -8.87
C HIS A 167 12.04 8.25 -8.09
N ILE A 168 12.03 8.50 -6.78
CA ILE A 168 10.78 8.46 -6.00
C ILE A 168 9.79 9.50 -6.52
N GLU A 169 10.26 10.68 -6.91
CA GLU A 169 9.42 11.73 -7.46
C GLU A 169 8.77 11.31 -8.79
N TYR A 170 9.52 10.71 -9.71
CA TYR A 170 9.00 10.31 -11.03
C TYR A 170 8.28 8.96 -11.04
N GLU A 171 8.88 7.93 -10.46
CA GLU A 171 8.37 6.56 -10.48
C GLU A 171 7.52 6.23 -9.25
N GLY A 172 7.78 6.92 -8.14
CA GLY A 172 7.08 6.69 -6.88
C GLY A 172 5.61 7.04 -6.94
N LEU A 173 5.22 8.10 -7.65
CA LEU A 173 3.81 8.46 -7.84
C LEU A 173 3.06 7.42 -8.67
N SER A 174 3.67 6.87 -9.71
CA SER A 174 3.10 5.76 -10.48
C SER A 174 2.86 4.54 -9.60
N THR A 175 3.83 4.18 -8.78
CA THR A 175 3.73 3.06 -7.82
C THR A 175 2.64 3.31 -6.76
N ILE A 176 2.56 4.52 -6.19
CA ILE A 176 1.51 4.90 -5.24
C ILE A 176 0.14 4.83 -5.92
N ASN A 177 0.03 5.32 -7.14
CA ASN A 177 -1.22 5.28 -7.91
C ASN A 177 -1.67 3.85 -8.20
N GLU A 178 -0.74 2.94 -8.53
CA GLU A 178 -1.02 1.51 -8.72
C GLU A 178 -1.56 0.88 -7.43
N ILE A 179 -0.88 1.10 -6.29
CA ILE A 179 -1.34 0.63 -4.97
C ILE A 179 -2.76 1.14 -4.65
N VAL A 180 -2.99 2.43 -4.83
CA VAL A 180 -4.29 3.05 -4.53
C VAL A 180 -5.38 2.55 -5.48
N SER A 181 -5.04 2.29 -6.75
CA SER A 181 -5.96 1.73 -7.74
C SER A 181 -6.35 0.29 -7.39
N ILE A 182 -5.41 -0.56 -6.99
CA ILE A 182 -5.67 -1.93 -6.49
C ILE A 182 -6.63 -1.88 -5.30
N ILE A 183 -6.36 -1.00 -4.32
CA ILE A 183 -7.23 -0.84 -3.14
C ILE A 183 -8.63 -0.40 -3.55
N LYS A 184 -8.74 0.57 -4.46
CA LYS A 184 -10.03 1.08 -4.93
C LYS A 184 -10.84 0.05 -5.69
N ASN A 185 -10.21 -0.74 -6.55
CA ASN A 185 -10.86 -1.80 -7.32
C ASN A 185 -11.44 -2.89 -6.41
N ASN A 186 -10.77 -3.17 -5.30
CA ASN A 186 -11.14 -4.21 -4.34
C ASN A 186 -11.75 -3.64 -3.05
N GLN A 187 -12.26 -2.41 -3.08
CA GLN A 187 -12.84 -1.78 -1.91
C GLN A 187 -14.04 -2.58 -1.37
N TYR A 188 -14.18 -2.56 -0.05
CA TYR A 188 -15.28 -3.22 0.62
C TYR A 188 -16.61 -2.55 0.25
N VAL A 189 -17.44 -3.25 -0.51
CA VAL A 189 -18.82 -2.86 -0.76
C VAL A 189 -19.67 -3.58 0.28
N LEU A 190 -20.30 -2.80 1.17
CA LEU A 190 -21.40 -3.30 1.97
C LEU A 190 -22.48 -3.76 1.00
N ASN A 191 -22.49 -5.03 0.66
CA ASN A 191 -23.67 -5.59 0.03
C ASN A 191 -24.74 -5.64 1.12
N ASP A 192 -25.77 -4.79 1.00
CA ASP A 192 -27.00 -4.81 1.80
C ASP A 192 -27.79 -6.14 1.65
N THR A 193 -27.19 -7.14 1.04
CA THR A 193 -27.79 -8.44 0.74
C THR A 193 -27.72 -9.46 1.88
N TYR A 194 -27.24 -9.05 3.06
CA TYR A 194 -27.29 -9.87 4.29
C TYR A 194 -28.05 -9.17 5.42
N ALA A 195 -29.10 -8.42 5.06
CA ALA A 195 -30.13 -7.99 6.00
C ALA A 195 -31.23 -9.03 6.12
#